data_0ca931d77ed77a66929c396e7d2b5541
#
_entry.id   0ca931d77ed77a66929c396e7d2b5541
#
_cell.length_a   1.000
_cell.length_b   1.000
_cell.length_c   1.000
_cell.angle_alpha   90.00
_cell.angle_beta   90.00
_cell.angle_gamma   90.00
#
_symmetry.space_group_name_H-M   'P 1'
#
loop_
_entity.id
_entity.type
_entity.pdbx_description
1 polymer ?
#
loop_
_entity_poly.entity_id
_entity_poly.type
_entity_poly.pdbx_seq_one_letter_code
_entity_poly.pdbx_strand_id
1 'polypeptide(L)' 'MDNRERFRELLKANGIKQKECHGLISAVTMRPCGARTVRSWLNDPDKPSSSPCPDWAVVALEKAIGC' A
#
# COMPACT_ATOMS: atom_id res chain seq x y z
N MET A 1 -10.35 12.30 0.44
CA MET A 1 -9.73 11.13 -0.22
C MET A 1 -9.44 10.08 0.83
N ASP A 2 -9.87 8.84 0.63
CA ASP A 2 -9.62 7.79 1.60
C ASP A 2 -8.21 7.21 1.46
N ASN A 3 -7.79 6.39 2.43
CA ASN A 3 -6.45 5.84 2.44
C ASN A 3 -6.16 4.95 1.23
N ARG A 4 -7.15 4.22 0.75
CA ARG A 4 -6.99 3.36 -0.42
C ARG A 4 -6.69 4.18 -1.67
N GLU A 5 -7.43 5.24 -1.88
CA GLU A 5 -7.22 6.11 -3.03
C GLU A 5 -5.88 6.80 -2.96
N ARG A 6 -5.50 7.27 -1.78
CA ARG A 6 -4.20 7.90 -1.56
C ARG A 6 -3.06 6.93 -1.84
N PHE A 7 -3.18 5.72 -1.32
CA PHE A 7 -2.18 4.68 -1.52
C PHE A 7 -2.01 4.37 -3.00
N ARG A 8 -3.13 4.17 -3.70
CA ARG A 8 -3.13 3.89 -5.13
C ARG A 8 -2.51 5.04 -5.92
N GLU A 9 -2.84 6.26 -5.56
CA GLU A 9 -2.32 7.43 -6.23
C GLU A 9 -0.81 7.57 -6.06
N LEU A 10 -0.30 7.29 -4.86
CA LEU A 10 1.13 7.30 -4.61
C LEU A 10 1.86 6.27 -5.47
N LEU A 11 1.31 5.09 -5.59
CA LEU A 11 1.88 4.05 -6.45
C LEU A 11 1.92 4.50 -7.91
N LYS A 12 0.82 5.03 -8.39
CA LYS A 12 0.68 5.47 -9.76
C LYS A 12 1.62 6.63 -10.08
N ALA A 13 1.69 7.60 -9.19
CA ALA A 13 2.52 8.79 -9.38
C ALA A 13 4.01 8.45 -9.44
N ASN A 14 4.42 7.37 -8.76
CA ASN A 14 5.82 6.97 -8.68
C ASN A 14 6.15 5.74 -9.52
N GLY A 15 5.20 5.24 -10.29
CA GLY A 15 5.42 4.08 -11.15
C GLY A 15 5.75 2.80 -10.41
N ILE A 16 5.24 2.65 -9.20
CA ILE A 16 5.51 1.49 -8.36
C ILE A 16 4.44 0.43 -8.60
N LYS A 17 4.88 -0.80 -8.83
CA LYS A 17 3.96 -1.93 -9.01
C LYS A 17 3.60 -2.53 -7.66
N GLN A 18 2.41 -3.15 -7.57
CA GLN A 18 1.96 -3.77 -6.33
C GLN A 18 2.95 -4.80 -5.79
N LYS A 19 3.55 -5.58 -6.69
CA LYS A 19 4.52 -6.60 -6.30
C LYS A 19 5.82 -6.03 -5.74
N GLU A 20 6.12 -4.78 -6.05
CA GLU A 20 7.29 -4.09 -5.51
C GLU A 20 6.96 -3.34 -4.24
N CYS A 21 5.74 -2.86 -4.13
CA CYS A 21 5.29 -2.04 -3.02
C CYS A 21 5.42 -2.75 -1.67
N HIS A 22 5.07 -4.05 -1.61
CA HIS A 22 5.12 -4.77 -0.34
C HIS A 22 6.55 -4.82 0.23
N GLY A 23 7.54 -4.93 -0.64
CA GLY A 23 8.94 -4.94 -0.22
C GLY A 23 9.36 -3.59 0.34
N LEU A 24 8.90 -2.51 -0.27
CA LEU A 24 9.20 -1.15 0.20
C LEU A 24 8.59 -0.91 1.59
N ILE A 25 7.33 -1.31 1.77
CA ILE A 25 6.65 -1.14 3.05
C ILE A 25 7.31 -1.99 4.12
N SER A 26 7.67 -3.22 3.79
CA SER A 26 8.36 -4.12 4.72
C SER A 26 9.69 -3.51 5.17
N ALA A 27 10.45 -2.94 4.25
CA ALA A 27 11.73 -2.33 4.57
C ALA A 27 11.58 -1.11 5.48
N VAL A 28 10.58 -0.29 5.24
CA VAL A 28 10.34 0.92 6.03
C VAL A 28 9.81 0.61 7.42
N THR A 29 8.88 -0.34 7.53
CA THR A 29 8.23 -0.66 8.79
C THR A 29 8.96 -1.74 9.58
N MET A 30 9.91 -2.42 8.95
CA MET A 30 10.62 -3.57 9.52
C MET A 30 9.67 -4.67 9.95
N ARG A 31 8.52 -4.78 9.28
CA ARG A 31 7.51 -5.82 9.51
C ARG A 31 7.31 -6.60 8.23
N PRO A 32 7.06 -7.90 8.32
CA PRO A 32 6.75 -8.67 7.11
C PRO A 32 5.45 -8.15 6.49
N CYS A 33 5.52 -7.83 5.21
CA CYS A 33 4.36 -7.37 4.46
C CYS A 33 4.31 -8.14 3.14
N GLY A 34 3.31 -8.98 2.99
CA GLY A 34 3.16 -9.78 1.80
C GLY A 34 2.46 -9.04 0.67
N ALA A 35 2.71 -9.47 -0.55
CA ALA A 35 2.04 -8.90 -1.72
C ALA A 35 0.52 -9.04 -1.62
N ARG A 36 0.06 -10.14 -1.00
CA ARG A 36 -1.36 -10.37 -0.78
C ARG A 36 -1.99 -9.30 0.10
N THR A 37 -1.28 -8.87 1.13
CA THR A 37 -1.77 -7.83 2.03
C THR A 37 -1.97 -6.51 1.28
N VAL A 38 -0.98 -6.10 0.50
CA VAL A 38 -1.09 -4.89 -0.32
C VAL A 38 -2.24 -5.02 -1.30
N ARG A 39 -2.37 -6.16 -1.93
CA ARG A 39 -3.43 -6.41 -2.89
C ARG A 39 -4.82 -6.29 -2.25
N SER A 40 -4.96 -6.75 -1.00
CA SER A 40 -6.25 -6.66 -0.29
C SER A 40 -6.61 -5.21 0.01
N TRP A 41 -5.63 -4.35 0.26
CA TRP A 41 -5.87 -2.92 0.48
C TRP A 41 -6.34 -2.22 -0.79
N LEU A 42 -5.92 -2.70 -1.95
CA LEU A 42 -6.22 -2.09 -3.24
C LEU A 42 -7.44 -2.70 -3.93
N ASN A 43 -7.96 -3.80 -3.40
CA ASN A 43 -9.15 -4.43 -3.95
C ASN A 43 -10.38 -3.56 -3.75
N ASP A 44 -11.39 -3.83 -4.58
CA ASP A 44 -12.70 -3.18 -4.47
C ASP A 44 -13.26 -3.43 -3.07
N PRO A 45 -13.69 -2.37 -2.35
CA PRO A 45 -14.22 -2.54 -0.99
C PRO A 45 -15.46 -3.43 -0.91
N ASP A 46 -16.15 -3.66 -2.00
CA ASP A 46 -17.32 -4.53 -2.05
C ASP A 46 -16.96 -6.01 -2.06
N LYS A 47 -15.69 -6.34 -2.28
CA LYS A 47 -15.25 -7.74 -2.32
C LYS A 47 -14.92 -8.25 -0.92
N PRO A 48 -15.29 -9.50 -0.61
CA PRO A 48 -15.03 -10.07 0.73
C PRO A 48 -13.55 -10.20 1.05
N SER A 49 -12.69 -10.27 0.04
CA SER A 49 -11.24 -10.35 0.26
C SER A 49 -10.60 -8.98 0.48
N SER A 50 -11.38 -7.91 0.40
CA SER A 50 -10.87 -6.56 0.58
C SER A 50 -10.69 -6.23 2.05
N SER A 51 -9.63 -5.48 2.37
CA SER A 51 -9.39 -4.96 3.70
C SER A 51 -9.18 -3.44 3.62
N PRO A 52 -9.55 -2.68 4.67
CA PRO A 52 -9.30 -1.24 4.66
C PRO A 52 -7.80 -0.97 4.71
N CYS A 53 -7.37 0.03 3.94
CA CYS A 53 -5.98 0.45 3.95
C CYS A 53 -5.70 1.27 5.21
N PRO A 54 -4.79 0.84 6.09
CA PRO A 54 -4.52 1.58 7.32
C PRO A 54 -3.66 2.82 7.06
N ASP A 55 -3.76 3.79 7.97
CA ASP A 55 -2.97 5.02 7.88
C ASP A 55 -1.47 4.73 7.84
N TRP A 56 -1.02 3.78 8.66
CA TRP A 56 0.41 3.47 8.71
C TRP A 56 0.95 2.98 7.37
N ALA A 57 0.11 2.32 6.58
CA ALA A 57 0.53 1.83 5.27
C ALA A 57 0.78 3.00 4.31
N VAL A 58 -0.07 4.00 4.34
CA VAL A 58 0.09 5.21 3.53
C VAL A 58 1.35 5.95 3.94
N VAL A 59 1.56 6.13 5.25
CA VAL A 59 2.74 6.81 5.79
C VAL A 59 4.01 6.05 5.42
N ALA A 60 3.99 4.72 5.54
CA ALA A 60 5.14 3.89 5.19
C ALA A 60 5.49 4.04 3.71
N LEU A 61 4.49 4.05 2.84
CA LEU A 61 4.72 4.21 1.41
C LEU A 61 5.33 5.58 1.12
N GLU A 62 4.82 6.63 1.76
CA GLU A 62 5.37 7.98 1.58
C GLU A 62 6.84 8.03 1.98
N LYS A 63 7.20 7.40 3.08
CA LYS A 63 8.60 7.32 3.52
C LYS A 63 9.46 6.53 2.54
N ALA A 64 8.92 5.45 2.00
CA ALA A 64 9.65 4.59 1.07
C ALA A 64 10.00 5.33 -0.23
N ILE A 65 9.15 6.23 -0.68
CA ILE A 65 9.39 6.99 -1.91
C ILE A 65 10.14 8.31 -1.66
N GLY A 66 10.57 8.54 -0.44
CA GLY A 66 11.44 9.68 -0.13
C GLY A 66 10.72 10.99 0.14
N CYS A 67 9.46 10.94 0.48
CA CYS A 67 8.70 12.15 0.83
C CYS A 67 8.82 12.48 2.30
#